data_8330ea377dd4e18d9408b7f4a2914e24
#
_entry.id   8330ea377dd4e18d9408b7f4a2914e24
#
_cell.length_a   1.000
_cell.length_b   1.000
_cell.length_c   1.000
_cell.angle_alpha   90.00
_cell.angle_beta   90.00
_cell.angle_gamma   90.00
#
_symmetry.space_group_name_H-M   'P 1'
#
loop_
_entity.id
_entity.type
_entity.pdbx_description
1 polymer ?
#
loop_
_entity_poly.entity_id
_entity_poly.type
_entity_poly.pdbx_seq_one_letter_code
_entity_poly.pdbx_strand_id
1 'polypeptide(L)'
;MRPTHPIRITRDKTRCAGTRELAALRRDFERQSFVRFPAMIDRKLMRVIAAHLEHADFGRVEHRGFGRDLSMAPNVASAALNFLLNDPALFDAIRTITGSARIGSFAGRVYRVADQGGLGLEWHDDAVRDRLVALSINVGSGTYRGGRLEIRDRTAGRIVAQVKNRGLGSAILFRIGPALEHRNSPVTGSIAKTAFAGWF
;
A
#
# COMPACT_ATOMS: atom_id res chain seq x y z
N MET A 1 13.73 -5.55 -21.64
CA MET A 1 13.23 -4.30 -21.01
C MET A 1 12.09 -4.70 -20.07
N ARG A 2 12.13 -4.40 -18.76
CA ARG A 2 10.97 -4.62 -17.87
C ARG A 2 9.88 -3.64 -18.29
N PRO A 3 8.60 -4.06 -18.36
CA PRO A 3 7.52 -3.11 -18.64
C PRO A 3 7.53 -2.03 -17.55
N THR A 4 7.39 -0.78 -17.96
CA THR A 4 7.43 0.37 -17.06
C THR A 4 6.28 0.36 -16.04
N HIS A 5 5.20 -0.39 -16.33
CA HIS A 5 3.99 -0.48 -15.52
C HIS A 5 3.38 -1.89 -15.59
N PRO A 6 3.86 -2.83 -14.76
CA PRO A 6 3.40 -4.23 -14.81
C PRO A 6 1.93 -4.42 -14.39
N ILE A 7 1.38 -3.52 -13.59
CA ILE A 7 -0.04 -3.40 -13.31
C ILE A 7 -0.42 -1.94 -13.49
N ARG A 8 -1.46 -1.67 -14.25
CA ARG A 8 -2.01 -0.33 -14.46
C ARG A 8 -3.54 -0.34 -14.42
N ILE A 9 -4.08 0.40 -13.47
CA ILE A 9 -5.51 0.60 -13.28
C ILE A 9 -5.88 1.96 -13.87
N THR A 10 -6.81 1.97 -14.80
CA THR A 10 -7.41 3.17 -15.41
C THR A 10 -8.87 3.26 -15.01
N ARG A 11 -9.56 4.31 -15.44
CA ARG A 11 -11.01 4.44 -15.25
C ARG A 11 -11.79 3.26 -15.84
N ASP A 12 -11.32 2.73 -16.95
CA ASP A 12 -12.11 1.81 -17.78
C ASP A 12 -11.70 0.34 -17.57
N LYS A 13 -10.45 0.10 -17.15
CA LYS A 13 -9.94 -1.27 -17.01
C LYS A 13 -8.63 -1.36 -16.23
N THR A 14 -8.42 -2.55 -15.67
CA THR A 14 -7.11 -3.01 -15.18
C THR A 14 -6.35 -3.70 -16.31
N ARG A 15 -5.08 -3.32 -16.48
CA ARG A 15 -4.14 -3.98 -17.39
C ARG A 15 -3.02 -4.57 -16.57
N CYS A 16 -2.74 -5.85 -16.78
CA CYS A 16 -1.64 -6.56 -16.15
C CYS A 16 -0.62 -6.99 -17.22
N ALA A 17 0.63 -7.03 -16.84
CA ALA A 17 1.71 -7.57 -17.65
C ALA A 17 1.48 -9.07 -17.93
N GLY A 18 2.18 -9.60 -18.94
CA GLY A 18 2.11 -11.01 -19.27
C GLY A 18 2.72 -11.92 -18.20
N THR A 19 2.50 -13.22 -18.35
CA THR A 19 2.92 -14.26 -17.39
C THR A 19 4.41 -14.20 -17.06
N ARG A 20 5.26 -13.92 -18.05
CA ARG A 20 6.73 -13.82 -17.86
C ARG A 20 7.12 -12.69 -16.91
N GLU A 21 6.51 -11.53 -17.08
CA GLU A 21 6.78 -10.35 -16.26
C GLU A 21 6.23 -10.52 -14.84
N LEU A 22 5.03 -11.09 -14.70
CA LEU A 22 4.45 -11.39 -13.38
C LEU A 22 5.28 -12.45 -12.64
N ALA A 23 5.81 -13.46 -13.34
CA ALA A 23 6.73 -14.42 -12.76
C ALA A 23 8.07 -13.78 -12.31
N ALA A 24 8.54 -12.75 -13.01
CA ALA A 24 9.71 -11.98 -12.55
C ALA A 24 9.41 -11.21 -11.26
N LEU A 25 8.22 -10.58 -11.16
CA LEU A 25 7.77 -9.93 -9.93
C LEU A 25 7.59 -10.92 -8.78
N ARG A 26 7.14 -12.14 -9.06
CA ARG A 26 7.07 -13.22 -8.05
C ARG A 26 8.45 -13.50 -7.45
N ARG A 27 9.47 -13.70 -8.28
CA ARG A 27 10.84 -13.91 -7.79
C ARG A 27 11.34 -12.74 -6.94
N ASP A 28 11.02 -11.50 -7.33
CA ASP A 28 11.37 -10.32 -6.55
C ASP A 28 10.61 -10.30 -5.21
N PHE A 29 9.32 -10.65 -5.20
CA PHE A 29 8.50 -10.74 -4.00
C PHE A 29 8.99 -11.82 -3.03
N GLU A 30 9.35 -12.99 -3.55
CA GLU A 30 9.92 -14.09 -2.75
C GLU A 30 11.25 -13.71 -2.10
N ARG A 31 12.12 -13.01 -2.85
CA ARG A 31 13.45 -12.62 -2.40
C ARG A 31 13.47 -11.48 -1.39
N GLN A 32 12.63 -10.46 -1.56
CA GLN A 32 12.71 -9.21 -0.79
C GLN A 32 11.45 -8.88 0.00
N SER A 33 10.44 -9.75 -0.02
CA SER A 33 9.15 -9.62 0.68
C SER A 33 8.28 -8.46 0.21
N PHE A 34 8.62 -7.79 -0.89
CA PHE A 34 7.79 -6.74 -1.49
C PHE A 34 8.04 -6.59 -2.99
N VAL A 35 7.08 -5.96 -3.67
CA VAL A 35 7.26 -5.42 -5.03
C VAL A 35 6.70 -4.01 -5.13
N ARG A 36 7.24 -3.21 -6.04
CA ARG A 36 6.81 -1.83 -6.28
C ARG A 36 6.15 -1.68 -7.63
N PHE A 37 5.11 -0.88 -7.66
CA PHE A 37 4.40 -0.45 -8.86
C PHE A 37 4.50 1.07 -8.97
N PRO A 38 5.42 1.64 -9.77
CA PRO A 38 5.68 3.09 -9.82
C PRO A 38 4.48 3.95 -10.24
N ALA A 39 3.53 3.38 -10.96
CA ALA A 39 2.30 4.05 -11.39
C ALA A 39 1.18 3.01 -11.56
N MET A 40 0.80 2.36 -10.45
CA MET A 40 -0.24 1.33 -10.45
C MET A 40 -1.60 1.90 -10.85
N ILE A 41 -1.95 3.07 -10.32
CA ILE A 41 -3.17 3.77 -10.75
C ILE A 41 -2.79 4.91 -11.69
N ASP A 42 -3.57 5.05 -12.75
CA ASP A 42 -3.38 6.11 -13.75
C ASP A 42 -3.35 7.49 -13.10
N ARG A 43 -2.42 8.33 -13.55
CA ARG A 43 -2.20 9.65 -12.93
C ARG A 43 -3.38 10.60 -13.08
N LYS A 44 -4.13 10.52 -14.20
CA LYS A 44 -5.32 11.36 -14.40
C LYS A 44 -6.43 10.95 -13.43
N LEU A 45 -6.66 9.63 -13.30
CA LEU A 45 -7.62 9.07 -12.35
C LEU A 45 -7.23 9.44 -10.91
N MET A 46 -5.95 9.29 -10.56
CA MET A 46 -5.47 9.65 -9.21
C MET A 46 -5.59 11.12 -8.88
N ARG A 47 -5.46 12.04 -9.85
CA ARG A 47 -5.70 13.47 -9.60
C ARG A 47 -7.16 13.74 -9.23
N VAL A 48 -8.11 13.09 -9.88
CA VAL A 48 -9.54 13.21 -9.54
C VAL A 48 -9.79 12.68 -8.12
N ILE A 49 -9.26 11.50 -7.80
CA ILE A 49 -9.40 10.92 -6.46
C ILE A 49 -8.72 11.83 -5.40
N ALA A 50 -7.51 12.32 -5.66
CA ALA A 50 -6.77 13.17 -4.73
C ALA A 50 -7.51 14.49 -4.43
N ALA A 51 -8.18 15.09 -5.39
CA ALA A 51 -8.99 16.29 -5.17
C ALA A 51 -10.11 16.06 -4.12
N HIS A 52 -10.71 14.88 -4.10
CA HIS A 52 -11.70 14.51 -3.07
C HIS A 52 -11.06 14.23 -1.70
N LEU A 53 -9.75 13.96 -1.65
CA LEU A 53 -9.03 13.72 -0.39
C LEU A 53 -8.55 15.03 0.27
N GLU A 54 -8.42 16.11 -0.48
CA GLU A 54 -7.98 17.42 0.04
C GLU A 54 -8.99 18.01 1.03
N HIS A 55 -10.26 17.76 0.80
CA HIS A 55 -11.39 18.24 1.63
C HIS A 55 -12.00 17.15 2.52
N ALA A 56 -11.33 16.02 2.66
CA ALA A 56 -11.85 14.90 3.44
C ALA A 56 -11.57 15.08 4.95
N ASP A 57 -12.50 14.65 5.77
CA ASP A 57 -12.35 14.64 7.21
C ASP A 57 -11.45 13.48 7.67
N PHE A 58 -10.52 13.79 8.56
CA PHE A 58 -9.61 12.83 9.16
C PHE A 58 -9.76 12.85 10.67
N GLY A 59 -10.15 11.72 11.26
CA GLY A 59 -10.21 11.51 12.70
C GLY A 59 -8.97 10.77 13.19
N ARG A 60 -8.56 11.07 14.45
CA ARG A 60 -7.49 10.35 15.11
C ARG A 60 -7.99 8.95 15.50
N VAL A 61 -7.22 7.93 15.10
CA VAL A 61 -7.46 6.52 15.46
C VAL A 61 -6.27 6.01 16.23
N GLU A 62 -6.53 5.43 17.40
CA GLU A 62 -5.52 4.77 18.21
C GLU A 62 -5.55 3.27 17.95
N HIS A 63 -4.40 2.73 17.64
CA HIS A 63 -4.21 1.29 17.43
C HIS A 63 -3.54 0.71 18.67
N ARG A 64 -4.31 -0.03 19.44
CA ARG A 64 -3.87 -0.56 20.73
C ARG A 64 -2.56 -1.35 20.58
N GLY A 65 -1.52 -0.87 21.26
CA GLY A 65 -0.21 -1.51 21.32
C GLY A 65 0.79 -1.13 20.21
N PHE A 66 0.38 -0.37 19.18
CA PHE A 66 1.30 -0.03 18.08
C PHE A 66 1.12 1.37 17.46
N GLY A 67 0.42 2.29 18.15
CA GLY A 67 0.47 3.69 17.79
C GLY A 67 -0.83 4.26 17.27
N ARG A 68 -0.76 5.37 16.55
CA ARG A 68 -1.93 6.13 16.08
C ARG A 68 -1.72 6.72 14.69
N ASP A 69 -2.82 6.90 13.97
CA ASP A 69 -2.83 7.62 12.69
C ASP A 69 -4.06 8.55 12.59
N LEU A 70 -4.12 9.30 11.51
CA LEU A 70 -5.33 10.01 11.11
C LEU A 70 -6.03 9.16 10.05
N SER A 71 -7.18 8.59 10.38
CA SER A 71 -7.98 7.80 9.45
C SER A 71 -9.05 8.68 8.82
N MET A 72 -9.19 8.58 7.52
CA MET A 72 -10.24 9.30 6.78
C MET A 72 -11.62 8.67 7.03
N ALA A 73 -12.62 9.49 7.27
CA ALA A 73 -14.01 9.03 7.23
C ALA A 73 -14.35 8.46 5.84
N PRO A 74 -15.10 7.35 5.75
CA PRO A 74 -15.50 6.79 4.47
C PRO A 74 -16.18 7.83 3.57
N ASN A 75 -15.74 7.94 2.33
CA ASN A 75 -16.31 8.85 1.34
C ASN A 75 -16.22 8.25 -0.07
N VAL A 76 -16.65 9.01 -1.08
CA VAL A 76 -16.65 8.58 -2.49
C VAL A 76 -15.24 8.19 -2.98
N ALA A 77 -14.18 8.86 -2.52
CA ALA A 77 -12.81 8.54 -2.93
C ALA A 77 -12.34 7.19 -2.37
N SER A 78 -12.62 6.89 -1.09
CA SER A 78 -12.29 5.57 -0.51
C SER A 78 -13.14 4.46 -1.12
N ALA A 79 -14.42 4.72 -1.41
CA ALA A 79 -15.28 3.77 -2.11
C ALA A 79 -14.77 3.47 -3.51
N ALA A 80 -14.39 4.49 -4.29
CA ALA A 80 -13.82 4.33 -5.62
C ALA A 80 -12.50 3.52 -5.60
N LEU A 81 -11.61 3.80 -4.64
CA LEU A 81 -10.36 3.05 -4.48
C LEU A 81 -10.62 1.58 -4.15
N ASN A 82 -11.53 1.30 -3.21
CA ASN A 82 -11.92 -0.08 -2.90
C ASN A 82 -12.53 -0.76 -4.13
N PHE A 83 -13.41 -0.09 -4.87
CA PHE A 83 -14.01 -0.64 -6.09
C PHE A 83 -12.94 -0.99 -7.14
N LEU A 84 -12.03 -0.08 -7.43
CA LEU A 84 -10.96 -0.27 -8.42
C LEU A 84 -10.00 -1.42 -8.06
N LEU A 85 -9.79 -1.69 -6.78
CA LEU A 85 -8.90 -2.75 -6.31
C LEU A 85 -9.59 -4.10 -6.13
N ASN A 86 -10.90 -4.15 -6.28
CA ASN A 86 -11.68 -5.40 -6.29
C ASN A 86 -11.95 -5.87 -7.73
N ASP A 87 -10.92 -5.83 -8.58
CA ASP A 87 -10.94 -6.24 -9.98
C ASP A 87 -10.40 -7.67 -10.12
N PRO A 88 -11.13 -8.60 -10.78
CA PRO A 88 -10.66 -9.98 -10.97
C PRO A 88 -9.30 -10.09 -11.65
N ALA A 89 -9.02 -9.25 -12.66
CA ALA A 89 -7.73 -9.27 -13.34
C ALA A 89 -6.58 -8.84 -12.40
N LEU A 90 -6.87 -7.92 -11.47
CA LEU A 90 -5.92 -7.57 -10.41
C LEU A 90 -5.68 -8.76 -9.48
N PHE A 91 -6.74 -9.45 -9.04
CA PHE A 91 -6.60 -10.63 -8.17
C PHE A 91 -5.75 -11.71 -8.80
N ASP A 92 -5.94 -12.00 -10.09
CA ASP A 92 -5.12 -12.99 -10.82
C ASP A 92 -3.65 -12.58 -10.88
N ALA A 93 -3.36 -11.30 -11.12
CA ALA A 93 -2.00 -10.79 -11.10
C ALA A 93 -1.38 -10.89 -9.70
N ILE A 94 -2.11 -10.53 -8.64
CA ILE A 94 -1.63 -10.61 -7.25
C ILE A 94 -1.42 -12.08 -6.84
N ARG A 95 -2.32 -13.00 -7.20
CA ARG A 95 -2.13 -14.46 -7.00
C ARG A 95 -0.83 -14.94 -7.65
N THR A 96 -0.60 -14.53 -8.89
CA THR A 96 0.62 -14.90 -9.63
C THR A 96 1.87 -14.37 -8.94
N ILE A 97 1.87 -13.12 -8.47
CA ILE A 97 3.01 -12.49 -7.82
C ILE A 97 3.28 -13.09 -6.43
N THR A 98 2.23 -13.35 -5.65
CA THR A 98 2.37 -13.78 -4.26
C THR A 98 2.41 -15.29 -4.08
N GLY A 99 1.91 -16.03 -5.06
CA GLY A 99 1.69 -17.49 -4.96
C GLY A 99 0.46 -17.88 -4.14
N SER A 100 -0.35 -16.94 -3.68
CA SER A 100 -1.56 -17.23 -2.90
C SER A 100 -2.78 -17.46 -3.81
N ALA A 101 -3.37 -18.63 -3.76
CA ALA A 101 -4.60 -18.96 -4.50
C ALA A 101 -5.88 -18.36 -3.87
N ARG A 102 -5.82 -17.91 -2.61
CA ARG A 102 -7.00 -17.48 -1.84
C ARG A 102 -7.40 -16.03 -2.02
N ILE A 103 -6.64 -15.23 -2.78
CA ILE A 103 -6.95 -13.81 -3.00
C ILE A 103 -8.24 -13.69 -3.82
N GLY A 104 -9.23 -13.00 -3.27
CA GLY A 104 -10.55 -12.81 -3.89
C GLY A 104 -11.27 -11.54 -3.46
N SER A 105 -10.67 -10.78 -2.54
CA SER A 105 -11.18 -9.48 -2.12
C SER A 105 -10.05 -8.57 -1.67
N PHE A 106 -10.31 -7.28 -1.65
CA PHE A 106 -9.44 -6.26 -1.06
C PHE A 106 -10.27 -5.33 -0.19
N ALA A 107 -9.76 -5.01 0.99
CA ALA A 107 -10.32 -3.98 1.85
C ALA A 107 -9.24 -3.02 2.32
N GLY A 108 -9.45 -1.73 2.07
CA GLY A 108 -8.49 -0.69 2.44
C GLY A 108 -9.15 0.59 2.93
N ARG A 109 -8.33 1.44 3.57
CA ARG A 109 -8.71 2.77 4.06
C ARG A 109 -7.65 3.81 3.72
N VAL A 110 -8.05 5.08 3.65
CA VAL A 110 -7.11 6.20 3.57
C VAL A 110 -6.67 6.58 4.98
N TYR A 111 -5.37 6.72 5.16
CA TYR A 111 -4.79 7.21 6.40
C TYR A 111 -3.71 8.25 6.13
N ARG A 112 -3.43 9.06 7.14
CA ARG A 112 -2.42 10.12 7.10
C ARG A 112 -1.50 10.01 8.29
N VAL A 113 -0.20 10.15 8.04
CA VAL A 113 0.85 10.22 9.06
C VAL A 113 1.63 11.51 8.85
N ALA A 114 1.88 12.23 9.94
CA ALA A 114 2.60 13.51 9.93
C ALA A 114 3.59 13.59 11.09
N ASP A 115 4.51 14.54 11.02
CA ASP A 115 5.52 14.78 12.07
C ASP A 115 4.90 15.19 13.42
N GLN A 116 3.73 15.83 13.37
CA GLN A 116 3.09 16.40 14.56
C GLN A 116 2.19 15.39 15.28
N GLY A 117 2.17 15.47 16.61
CA GLY A 117 1.21 14.75 17.48
C GLY A 117 1.50 13.28 17.70
N GLY A 118 2.73 12.82 17.46
CA GLY A 118 3.11 11.41 17.70
C GLY A 118 2.34 10.45 16.81
N LEU A 119 2.05 10.86 15.58
CA LEU A 119 1.39 10.02 14.59
C LEU A 119 2.40 9.06 13.95
N GLY A 120 2.13 7.80 14.04
CA GLY A 120 2.94 6.72 13.46
C GLY A 120 2.52 5.38 14.03
N LEU A 121 2.84 4.33 13.32
CA LEU A 121 2.63 2.97 13.79
C LEU A 121 3.98 2.33 14.07
N GLU A 122 4.09 1.74 15.25
CA GLU A 122 5.23 0.93 15.65
C GLU A 122 5.22 -0.42 14.91
N TRP A 123 6.20 -1.25 15.20
CA TRP A 123 6.32 -2.58 14.59
C TRP A 123 5.10 -3.45 14.88
N HIS A 124 4.46 -3.98 13.82
CA HIS A 124 3.30 -4.87 13.90
C HIS A 124 3.28 -5.81 12.69
N ASP A 125 2.53 -6.89 12.76
CA ASP A 125 2.54 -7.95 11.75
C ASP A 125 1.32 -7.97 10.83
N ASP A 126 0.21 -7.31 11.21
CA ASP A 126 -1.09 -7.38 10.51
C ASP A 126 -1.62 -8.81 10.27
N ALA A 127 -1.04 -9.82 10.93
CA ALA A 127 -1.35 -11.23 10.73
C ALA A 127 -2.70 -11.61 11.36
N VAL A 128 -3.76 -11.09 10.80
CA VAL A 128 -5.13 -11.46 11.13
C VAL A 128 -5.61 -12.54 10.14
N ARG A 129 -6.48 -13.43 10.61
CA ARG A 129 -6.89 -14.69 9.96
C ARG A 129 -7.06 -14.66 8.45
N ASP A 130 -7.66 -13.60 7.91
CA ASP A 130 -8.04 -13.54 6.48
C ASP A 130 -7.17 -12.59 5.67
N ARG A 131 -6.12 -12.02 6.26
CA ARG A 131 -5.18 -11.14 5.57
C ARG A 131 -4.00 -11.93 5.04
N LEU A 132 -3.75 -11.85 3.76
CA LEU A 132 -2.72 -12.65 3.07
C LEU A 132 -1.52 -11.81 2.63
N VAL A 133 -1.78 -10.59 2.17
CA VAL A 133 -0.77 -9.66 1.67
C VAL A 133 -1.29 -8.23 1.78
N ALA A 134 -0.41 -7.29 2.07
CA ALA A 134 -0.77 -5.89 2.19
C ALA A 134 -0.40 -5.08 0.93
N LEU A 135 -1.22 -4.09 0.61
CA LEU A 135 -0.99 -3.11 -0.44
C LEU A 135 -1.08 -1.71 0.13
N SER A 136 -0.09 -0.87 -0.17
CA SER A 136 -0.09 0.55 0.18
C SER A 136 0.10 1.41 -1.06
N ILE A 137 -0.86 2.29 -1.36
CA ILE A 137 -0.86 3.20 -2.51
C ILE A 137 -0.64 4.62 -2.00
N ASN A 138 0.31 5.34 -2.59
CA ASN A 138 0.50 6.75 -2.29
C ASN A 138 -0.62 7.57 -2.97
N VAL A 139 -1.44 8.22 -2.16
CA VAL A 139 -2.56 9.06 -2.63
C VAL A 139 -2.37 10.54 -2.31
N GLY A 140 -1.26 10.88 -1.63
CA GLY A 140 -0.89 12.27 -1.37
C GLY A 140 -0.21 12.93 -2.57
N SER A 141 -0.53 14.18 -2.84
CA SER A 141 0.05 14.98 -3.92
C SER A 141 1.44 15.55 -3.57
N GLY A 142 1.72 15.74 -2.29
CA GLY A 142 2.95 16.34 -1.80
C GLY A 142 4.13 15.37 -1.65
N THR A 143 5.34 15.93 -1.59
CA THR A 143 6.56 15.17 -1.32
C THR A 143 6.91 15.24 0.17
N TYR A 144 6.69 14.15 0.89
CA TYR A 144 7.01 14.02 2.31
C TYR A 144 8.42 13.49 2.55
N ARG A 145 8.99 13.77 3.73
CA ARG A 145 10.27 13.20 4.20
C ARG A 145 9.99 12.01 5.12
N GLY A 146 10.91 11.03 5.18
CA GLY A 146 10.70 9.80 5.97
C GLY A 146 9.62 8.90 5.37
N GLY A 147 8.79 8.29 6.21
CA GLY A 147 7.63 7.49 5.82
C GLY A 147 7.97 6.27 4.94
N ARG A 148 9.18 5.71 5.08
CA ARG A 148 9.56 4.47 4.39
C ARG A 148 8.82 3.30 5.02
N LEU A 149 8.34 2.38 4.20
CA LEU A 149 7.96 1.07 4.69
C LEU A 149 9.24 0.33 5.09
N GLU A 150 9.30 -0.10 6.31
CA GLU A 150 10.36 -0.95 6.88
C GLU A 150 9.74 -2.30 7.21
N ILE A 151 10.42 -3.37 6.80
CA ILE A 151 10.04 -4.75 7.12
C ILE A 151 11.20 -5.39 7.86
N ARG A 152 10.93 -6.06 8.98
CA ARG A 152 11.94 -6.79 9.74
C ARG A 152 11.55 -8.25 9.97
N ASP A 153 12.54 -9.08 10.11
CA ASP A 153 12.38 -10.40 10.70
C ASP A 153 12.04 -10.24 12.18
N ARG A 154 10.92 -10.83 12.60
CA ARG A 154 10.43 -10.69 13.97
C ARG A 154 11.36 -11.34 14.99
N THR A 155 11.94 -12.48 14.67
CA THR A 155 12.79 -13.24 15.57
C THR A 155 14.18 -12.62 15.68
N ALA A 156 14.78 -12.27 14.55
CA ALA A 156 16.11 -11.67 14.51
C ALA A 156 16.12 -10.17 14.81
N GLY A 157 14.98 -9.49 14.78
CA GLY A 157 14.87 -8.02 14.92
C GLY A 157 15.53 -7.25 13.77
N ARG A 158 16.08 -7.93 12.76
CA ARG A 158 16.85 -7.34 11.67
C ARG A 158 15.92 -6.83 10.57
N ILE A 159 16.13 -5.58 10.12
CA ILE A 159 15.44 -5.03 8.96
C ILE A 159 15.89 -5.79 7.70
N VAL A 160 14.92 -6.40 7.02
CA VAL A 160 15.13 -7.16 5.78
C VAL A 160 14.77 -6.35 4.54
N ALA A 161 13.95 -5.30 4.68
CA ALA A 161 13.62 -4.40 3.59
C ALA A 161 13.30 -2.99 4.07
N GLN A 162 13.69 -2.01 3.25
CA GLN A 162 13.27 -0.61 3.38
C GLN A 162 12.88 -0.07 2.02
N VAL A 163 11.68 0.46 1.89
CA VAL A 163 11.19 0.96 0.61
C VAL A 163 10.36 2.23 0.76
N LYS A 164 10.59 3.20 -0.12
CA LYS A 164 9.78 4.42 -0.19
C LYS A 164 8.80 4.36 -1.35
N ASN A 165 7.52 4.61 -1.05
CA ASN A 165 6.48 4.76 -2.05
C ASN A 165 6.47 6.21 -2.53
N ARG A 166 6.92 6.47 -3.75
CA ARG A 166 7.04 7.81 -4.32
C ARG A 166 6.13 7.98 -5.53
N GLY A 167 5.51 9.13 -5.61
CA GLY A 167 4.65 9.51 -6.72
C GLY A 167 3.19 9.10 -6.52
N LEU A 168 2.31 9.98 -6.97
CA LEU A 168 0.87 9.80 -6.89
C LEU A 168 0.44 8.55 -7.68
N GLY A 169 -0.31 7.65 -7.05
CA GLY A 169 -0.77 6.39 -7.65
C GLY A 169 0.29 5.27 -7.69
N SER A 170 1.48 5.49 -7.12
CA SER A 170 2.46 4.42 -6.93
C SER A 170 2.05 3.51 -5.77
N ALA A 171 2.41 2.22 -5.85
CA ALA A 171 2.03 1.25 -4.84
C ALA A 171 3.20 0.34 -4.42
N ILE A 172 3.09 -0.21 -3.23
CA ILE A 172 3.94 -1.27 -2.69
C ILE A 172 3.03 -2.40 -2.25
N LEU A 173 3.21 -3.58 -2.83
CA LEU A 173 2.65 -4.85 -2.37
C LEU A 173 3.70 -5.52 -1.50
N PHE A 174 3.37 -5.92 -0.28
CA PHE A 174 4.33 -6.51 0.63
C PHE A 174 3.76 -7.65 1.45
N ARG A 175 4.64 -8.57 1.84
CA ARG A 175 4.32 -9.75 2.63
C ARG A 175 3.98 -9.35 4.06
N ILE A 176 2.93 -9.95 4.58
CA ILE A 176 2.58 -9.94 6.01
C ILE A 176 2.58 -11.38 6.52
N GLY A 177 2.69 -11.56 7.82
CA GLY A 177 2.66 -12.87 8.43
C GLY A 177 3.44 -12.90 9.74
N PRO A 178 3.31 -13.98 10.53
CA PRO A 178 3.81 -14.04 11.91
C PRO A 178 5.34 -13.96 12.03
N ALA A 179 6.07 -14.24 10.96
CA ALA A 179 7.54 -14.13 10.94
C ALA A 179 8.06 -12.72 10.62
N LEU A 180 7.19 -11.82 10.15
CA LEU A 180 7.56 -10.47 9.70
C LEU A 180 6.77 -9.43 10.47
N GLU A 181 7.43 -8.33 10.78
CA GLU A 181 6.79 -7.10 11.26
C GLU A 181 7.12 -5.96 10.31
N HIS A 182 6.23 -5.00 10.25
CA HIS A 182 6.46 -3.80 9.45
C HIS A 182 6.02 -2.54 10.18
N ARG A 183 6.57 -1.41 9.72
CA ARG A 183 6.16 -0.08 10.14
C ARG A 183 6.43 0.94 9.04
N ASN A 184 5.95 2.15 9.23
CA ASN A 184 6.49 3.30 8.50
C ASN A 184 7.54 4.00 9.38
N SER A 185 8.71 4.30 8.82
CA SER A 185 9.65 5.19 9.52
C SER A 185 8.98 6.54 9.77
N PRO A 186 9.40 7.31 10.79
CA PRO A 186 8.83 8.60 11.08
C PRO A 186 8.74 9.49 9.84
N VAL A 187 7.62 10.19 9.71
CA VAL A 187 7.45 11.25 8.71
C VAL A 187 7.91 12.55 9.34
N THR A 188 8.70 13.34 8.63
CA THR A 188 9.23 14.61 9.12
C THR A 188 8.91 15.76 8.18
N GLY A 189 8.80 16.98 8.75
CA GLY A 189 8.46 18.20 8.02
C GLY A 189 6.96 18.46 7.90
N SER A 190 6.59 19.48 7.15
CA SER A 190 5.22 19.98 7.06
C SER A 190 4.29 19.14 6.17
N ILE A 191 4.84 18.30 5.30
CA ILE A 191 4.04 17.50 4.35
C ILE A 191 3.75 16.12 4.93
N ALA A 192 2.49 15.84 5.18
CA ALA A 192 2.04 14.54 5.66
C ALA A 192 2.12 13.46 4.56
N LYS A 193 2.42 12.23 4.95
CA LYS A 193 2.22 11.05 4.11
C LYS A 193 0.73 10.69 4.13
N THR A 194 0.08 10.71 2.96
CA THR A 194 -1.29 10.20 2.80
C THR A 194 -1.24 8.95 1.94
N ALA A 195 -1.77 7.85 2.45
CA ALA A 195 -1.79 6.58 1.76
C ALA A 195 -3.16 5.90 1.86
N PHE A 196 -3.52 5.17 0.82
CA PHE A 196 -4.60 4.19 0.86
C PHE A 196 -3.96 2.82 1.05
N ALA A 197 -4.23 2.18 2.16
CA ALA A 197 -3.66 0.88 2.47
C ALA A 197 -4.72 -0.10 2.96
N GLY A 198 -4.46 -1.38 2.67
CA GLY A 198 -5.34 -2.48 3.02
C GLY A 198 -4.73 -3.83 2.67
N TRP A 199 -5.58 -4.85 2.69
CA TRP A 199 -5.17 -6.23 2.59
C TRP A 199 -6.02 -7.01 1.59
N PHE A 200 -5.37 -7.94 0.93
CA PHE A 200 -5.99 -9.04 0.21
C PHE A 200 -6.12 -10.25 1.10
#